data_150272fa6b2c654626e2cab09436179d
#
_entry.id   150272fa6b2c654626e2cab09436179d
#
_cell.length_a   1.000
_cell.length_b   1.000
_cell.length_c   1.000
_cell.angle_alpha   90.00
_cell.angle_beta   90.00
_cell.angle_gamma   90.00
#
_symmetry.space_group_name_H-M   'P 1'
#
loop_
_entity.id
_entity.type
_entity.pdbx_description
1 polymer ?
#
loop_
_entity_poly.entity_id
_entity_poly.type
_entity_poly.pdbx_seq_one_letter_code
_entity_poly.pdbx_strand_id
1 'polypeptide(L)'
;PAEETPAATGETEATTGSKDIKVGFIFLHDENSTYDLNFINAAKAACAEVGLSDDQVMMKTNISESQACYDAAAELVDAGCDLIITDSFGHESFALAAAKEFPEVHFVSCTGVKAHTEGLSNFHNAFASIYEGRYLAGVAAGLKLNEMIENGDITAEEAKMGYVGAFPYAEVKSGYTSFFLGARSVCPSVTMEVTFTSSWYDEALEKEAANKLINNGCVLISQHADSMGAPTACETAGVP
;
A
#
# COMPACT_ATOMS: atom_id res chain seq x y z
N PRO A 1 -22.53 -42.47 23.78
CA PRO A 1 -21.74 -42.67 22.61
C PRO A 1 -21.89 -41.44 21.73
N ALA A 2 -20.84 -40.70 21.58
CA ALA A 2 -20.78 -39.56 20.70
C ALA A 2 -20.34 -40.07 19.32
N GLU A 3 -21.11 -39.74 18.29
CA GLU A 3 -20.77 -40.00 16.89
C GLU A 3 -19.69 -39.01 16.45
N GLU A 4 -18.56 -39.54 16.06
CA GLU A 4 -17.51 -38.82 15.38
C GLU A 4 -17.90 -38.56 13.93
N THR A 5 -18.02 -37.29 13.55
CA THR A 5 -18.16 -36.87 12.16
C THR A 5 -16.78 -36.89 11.48
N PRO A 6 -16.61 -37.55 10.32
CA PRO A 6 -15.31 -37.55 9.65
C PRO A 6 -14.96 -36.18 9.10
N ALA A 7 -13.72 -35.73 9.37
CA ALA A 7 -13.17 -34.57 8.74
C ALA A 7 -12.99 -34.82 7.23
N ALA A 8 -13.63 -33.98 6.43
CA ALA A 8 -13.43 -33.98 4.98
C ALA A 8 -12.04 -33.37 4.69
N THR A 9 -11.09 -34.23 4.34
CA THR A 9 -9.86 -33.84 3.66
C THR A 9 -10.20 -33.45 2.23
N GLY A 10 -10.51 -32.18 2.01
CA GLY A 10 -10.56 -31.60 0.68
C GLY A 10 -9.15 -31.45 0.15
N GLU A 11 -8.67 -32.39 -0.62
CA GLU A 11 -7.57 -32.15 -1.56
C GLU A 11 -8.08 -31.13 -2.57
N THR A 12 -7.59 -29.90 -2.48
CA THR A 12 -7.77 -28.91 -3.53
C THR A 12 -6.91 -29.39 -4.69
N GLU A 13 -7.51 -30.06 -5.68
CA GLU A 13 -6.85 -30.24 -6.97
C GLU A 13 -6.48 -28.84 -7.47
N ALA A 14 -5.19 -28.57 -7.56
CA ALA A 14 -4.68 -27.44 -8.30
C ALA A 14 -5.15 -27.60 -9.75
N THR A 15 -6.15 -26.84 -10.13
CA THR A 15 -6.51 -26.67 -11.53
C THR A 15 -5.25 -26.17 -12.23
N THR A 16 -4.65 -27.01 -13.04
CA THR A 16 -3.60 -26.61 -13.97
C THR A 16 -4.21 -25.53 -14.86
N GLY A 17 -3.94 -24.26 -14.51
CA GLY A 17 -4.34 -23.11 -15.30
C GLY A 17 -3.86 -23.28 -16.73
N SER A 18 -4.63 -22.79 -17.68
CA SER A 18 -4.28 -22.80 -19.09
C SER A 18 -2.87 -22.25 -19.27
N LYS A 19 -1.98 -23.02 -19.90
CA LYS A 19 -0.59 -22.63 -20.18
C LYS A 19 -0.44 -21.47 -21.17
N ASP A 20 -1.55 -20.88 -21.60
CA ASP A 20 -1.59 -19.87 -22.64
C ASP A 20 -1.89 -18.45 -22.11
N ILE A 21 -2.12 -18.28 -20.78
CA ILE A 21 -2.41 -16.96 -20.17
C ILE A 21 -1.16 -16.10 -20.17
N LYS A 22 -1.31 -14.82 -20.56
CA LYS A 22 -0.32 -13.75 -20.36
C LYS A 22 -0.78 -12.74 -19.33
N VAL A 23 0.12 -12.29 -18.47
CA VAL A 23 -0.16 -11.34 -17.39
C VAL A 23 0.71 -10.11 -17.54
N GLY A 24 0.07 -8.94 -17.53
CA GLY A 24 0.71 -7.64 -17.54
C GLY A 24 0.66 -6.98 -16.16
N PHE A 25 1.73 -6.29 -15.79
CA PHE A 25 1.81 -5.51 -14.56
C PHE A 25 2.20 -4.07 -14.90
N ILE A 26 1.57 -3.11 -14.22
CA ILE A 26 1.85 -1.69 -14.35
C ILE A 26 2.17 -1.16 -12.94
N PHE A 27 3.41 -0.67 -12.76
CA PHE A 27 3.93 -0.13 -11.51
C PHE A 27 4.16 1.37 -11.64
N LEU A 28 3.84 2.12 -10.58
CA LEU A 28 4.01 3.57 -10.55
C LEU A 28 5.50 3.96 -10.61
N HIS A 29 6.33 3.25 -9.87
CA HIS A 29 7.78 3.42 -9.87
C HIS A 29 8.49 2.09 -10.24
N ASP A 30 9.71 1.92 -9.79
CA ASP A 30 10.52 0.72 -9.99
C ASP A 30 10.99 0.15 -8.63
N GLU A 31 11.97 -0.72 -8.66
CA GLU A 31 12.52 -1.39 -7.47
C GLU A 31 13.20 -0.45 -6.46
N ASN A 32 13.40 0.82 -6.78
CA ASN A 32 13.93 1.81 -5.83
C ASN A 32 12.84 2.31 -4.86
N SER A 33 11.56 2.18 -5.21
CA SER A 33 10.44 2.40 -4.31
C SER A 33 10.18 1.14 -3.49
N THR A 34 10.20 1.23 -2.17
CA THR A 34 9.93 0.09 -1.28
C THR A 34 8.50 -0.44 -1.43
N TYR A 35 7.54 0.42 -1.78
CA TYR A 35 6.16 0.05 -2.07
C TYR A 35 6.09 -0.81 -3.35
N ASP A 36 6.57 -0.27 -4.47
CA ASP A 36 6.52 -0.96 -5.76
C ASP A 36 7.36 -2.25 -5.75
N LEU A 37 8.51 -2.26 -5.06
CA LEU A 37 9.35 -3.45 -4.91
C LEU A 37 8.59 -4.62 -4.28
N ASN A 38 7.71 -4.38 -3.30
CA ASN A 38 6.89 -5.44 -2.71
C ASN A 38 5.93 -6.03 -3.76
N PHE A 39 5.29 -5.20 -4.58
CA PHE A 39 4.42 -5.67 -5.66
C PHE A 39 5.21 -6.41 -6.74
N ILE A 40 6.37 -5.90 -7.16
CA ILE A 40 7.26 -6.53 -8.15
C ILE A 40 7.68 -7.93 -7.67
N ASN A 41 8.11 -8.05 -6.40
CA ASN A 41 8.51 -9.32 -5.82
C ASN A 41 7.34 -10.29 -5.70
N ALA A 42 6.16 -9.81 -5.25
CA ALA A 42 4.96 -10.62 -5.16
C ALA A 42 4.49 -11.10 -6.54
N ALA A 43 4.53 -10.24 -7.57
CA ALA A 43 4.19 -10.60 -8.94
C ALA A 43 5.11 -11.70 -9.48
N LYS A 44 6.43 -11.56 -9.31
CA LYS A 44 7.41 -12.59 -9.71
C LYS A 44 7.16 -13.91 -8.99
N ALA A 45 6.95 -13.88 -7.68
CA ALA A 45 6.71 -15.08 -6.88
C ALA A 45 5.40 -15.78 -7.28
N ALA A 46 4.31 -15.02 -7.41
CA ALA A 46 3.00 -15.57 -7.80
C ALA A 46 3.03 -16.17 -9.21
N CYS A 47 3.63 -15.49 -10.19
CA CYS A 47 3.77 -16.01 -11.54
C CYS A 47 4.58 -17.30 -11.58
N ALA A 48 5.68 -17.38 -10.82
CA ALA A 48 6.49 -18.58 -10.70
C ALA A 48 5.72 -19.73 -10.04
N GLU A 49 4.94 -19.45 -8.97
CA GLU A 49 4.15 -20.45 -8.25
C GLU A 49 3.06 -21.07 -9.14
N VAL A 50 2.41 -20.27 -9.98
CA VAL A 50 1.40 -20.77 -10.93
C VAL A 50 2.02 -21.34 -12.23
N GLY A 51 3.35 -21.30 -12.36
CA GLY A 51 4.09 -21.95 -13.45
C GLY A 51 4.08 -21.16 -14.75
N LEU A 52 3.92 -19.84 -14.71
CA LEU A 52 4.10 -18.96 -15.88
C LEU A 52 5.58 -18.83 -16.23
N SER A 53 5.88 -18.85 -17.51
CA SER A 53 7.22 -18.59 -18.06
C SER A 53 7.46 -17.08 -18.21
N ASP A 54 8.71 -16.67 -18.33
CA ASP A 54 9.10 -15.26 -18.44
C ASP A 54 8.47 -14.54 -19.65
N ASP A 55 8.18 -15.25 -20.74
CA ASP A 55 7.52 -14.72 -21.94
C ASP A 55 6.00 -14.52 -21.77
N GLN A 56 5.43 -15.06 -20.69
CA GLN A 56 4.03 -14.87 -20.30
C GLN A 56 3.84 -13.71 -19.32
N VAL A 57 4.91 -13.11 -18.80
CA VAL A 57 4.86 -12.07 -17.76
C VAL A 57 5.47 -10.78 -18.29
N MET A 58 4.69 -9.73 -18.35
CA MET A 58 5.12 -8.42 -18.83
C MET A 58 5.02 -7.38 -17.70
N MET A 59 6.11 -6.66 -17.43
CA MET A 59 6.17 -5.64 -16.38
C MET A 59 6.52 -4.28 -16.97
N LYS A 60 5.73 -3.26 -16.64
CA LYS A 60 5.97 -1.86 -16.99
C LYS A 60 6.16 -1.07 -15.70
N THR A 61 7.31 -0.43 -15.55
CA THR A 61 7.66 0.39 -14.40
C THR A 61 7.69 1.87 -14.77
N ASN A 62 7.66 2.76 -13.76
CA ASN A 62 7.68 4.21 -13.94
C ASN A 62 6.50 4.73 -14.79
N ILE A 63 5.32 4.14 -14.60
CA ILE A 63 4.09 4.54 -15.28
C ILE A 63 3.29 5.47 -14.37
N SER A 64 3.22 6.73 -14.74
CA SER A 64 2.52 7.74 -13.94
C SER A 64 1.01 7.50 -13.84
N GLU A 65 0.39 8.01 -12.77
CA GLU A 65 -1.06 8.02 -12.51
C GLU A 65 -1.78 9.01 -13.46
N SER A 66 -1.69 8.74 -14.77
CA SER A 66 -2.17 9.61 -15.85
C SER A 66 -2.62 8.80 -17.05
N GLN A 67 -2.87 9.44 -18.17
CA GLN A 67 -3.13 8.78 -19.45
C GLN A 67 -2.07 7.71 -19.78
N ALA A 68 -0.82 7.89 -19.32
CA ALA A 68 0.23 6.89 -19.51
C ALA A 68 -0.12 5.50 -18.96
N CYS A 69 -0.92 5.44 -17.87
CA CYS A 69 -1.40 4.15 -17.34
C CYS A 69 -2.39 3.47 -18.31
N TYR A 70 -3.31 4.22 -18.89
CA TYR A 70 -4.22 3.70 -19.92
C TYR A 70 -3.44 3.23 -21.15
N ASP A 71 -2.50 4.05 -21.64
CA ASP A 71 -1.70 3.73 -22.82
C ASP A 71 -0.86 2.46 -22.58
N ALA A 72 -0.25 2.33 -21.38
CA ALA A 72 0.48 1.14 -20.98
C ALA A 72 -0.43 -0.10 -20.90
N ALA A 73 -1.68 0.06 -20.42
CA ALA A 73 -2.66 -1.01 -20.40
C ALA A 73 -3.05 -1.46 -21.83
N ALA A 74 -3.32 -0.52 -22.73
CA ALA A 74 -3.62 -0.81 -24.15
C ALA A 74 -2.45 -1.54 -24.83
N GLU A 75 -1.21 -1.12 -24.60
CA GLU A 75 -0.02 -1.83 -25.14
C GLU A 75 0.10 -3.26 -24.59
N LEU A 76 -0.27 -3.52 -23.33
CA LEU A 76 -0.30 -4.87 -22.78
C LEU A 76 -1.42 -5.72 -23.37
N VAL A 77 -2.59 -5.12 -23.66
CA VAL A 77 -3.67 -5.81 -24.40
C VAL A 77 -3.20 -6.17 -25.81
N ASP A 78 -2.59 -5.24 -26.53
CA ASP A 78 -2.03 -5.48 -27.88
C ASP A 78 -0.94 -6.57 -27.86
N ALA A 79 -0.20 -6.70 -26.77
CA ALA A 79 0.79 -7.77 -26.58
C ALA A 79 0.15 -9.14 -26.21
N GLY A 80 -1.18 -9.17 -26.07
CA GLY A 80 -1.95 -10.39 -25.79
C GLY A 80 -2.04 -10.75 -24.32
N CYS A 81 -1.96 -9.79 -23.39
CA CYS A 81 -2.22 -10.04 -21.98
C CYS A 81 -3.73 -10.25 -21.73
N ASP A 82 -4.05 -11.31 -21.00
CA ASP A 82 -5.42 -11.67 -20.57
C ASP A 82 -5.79 -11.07 -19.23
N LEU A 83 -4.78 -10.73 -18.42
CA LEU A 83 -4.91 -10.14 -17.10
C LEU A 83 -3.89 -9.00 -16.95
N ILE A 84 -4.37 -7.84 -16.52
CA ILE A 84 -3.53 -6.65 -16.27
C ILE A 84 -3.74 -6.17 -14.83
N ILE A 85 -2.65 -6.01 -14.09
CA ILE A 85 -2.66 -5.63 -12.68
C ILE A 85 -1.91 -4.31 -12.52
N THR A 86 -2.53 -3.34 -11.84
CA THR A 86 -1.90 -2.06 -11.49
C THR A 86 -1.72 -1.96 -9.98
N ASP A 87 -0.65 -1.33 -9.51
CA ASP A 87 -0.30 -1.27 -8.09
C ASP A 87 -0.65 0.04 -7.39
N SER A 88 -0.93 1.11 -8.13
CA SER A 88 -1.14 2.42 -7.53
C SER A 88 -2.61 2.85 -7.49
N PHE A 89 -2.99 3.55 -6.40
CA PHE A 89 -4.34 4.06 -6.19
C PHE A 89 -4.82 4.96 -7.34
N GLY A 90 -3.98 5.85 -7.84
CA GLY A 90 -4.32 6.76 -8.93
C GLY A 90 -4.37 6.11 -10.31
N HIS A 91 -3.82 4.91 -10.49
CA HIS A 91 -3.99 4.11 -11.71
C HIS A 91 -5.43 3.67 -11.94
N GLU A 92 -6.25 3.55 -10.88
CA GLU A 92 -7.57 2.93 -10.93
C GLU A 92 -8.48 3.51 -12.01
N SER A 93 -8.53 4.83 -12.15
CA SER A 93 -9.42 5.48 -13.14
C SER A 93 -9.03 5.16 -14.58
N PHE A 94 -7.75 4.99 -14.83
CA PHE A 94 -7.19 4.67 -16.15
C PHE A 94 -7.32 3.19 -16.48
N ALA A 95 -7.06 2.31 -15.49
CA ALA A 95 -7.30 0.87 -15.60
C ALA A 95 -8.80 0.57 -15.83
N LEU A 96 -9.69 1.29 -15.15
CA LEU A 96 -11.13 1.20 -15.35
C LEU A 96 -11.55 1.64 -16.77
N ALA A 97 -10.93 2.71 -17.30
CA ALA A 97 -11.19 3.14 -18.67
C ALA A 97 -10.78 2.07 -19.68
N ALA A 98 -9.61 1.45 -19.49
CA ALA A 98 -9.14 0.33 -20.30
C ALA A 98 -10.07 -0.90 -20.17
N ALA A 99 -10.55 -1.23 -18.97
CA ALA A 99 -11.47 -2.34 -18.76
C ALA A 99 -12.81 -2.16 -19.49
N LYS A 100 -13.29 -0.91 -19.63
CA LYS A 100 -14.50 -0.59 -20.42
C LYS A 100 -14.30 -0.76 -21.91
N GLU A 101 -13.09 -0.51 -22.42
CA GLU A 101 -12.76 -0.61 -23.84
C GLU A 101 -12.38 -2.04 -24.25
N PHE A 102 -11.76 -2.79 -23.37
CA PHE A 102 -11.28 -4.16 -23.61
C PHE A 102 -12.03 -5.18 -22.73
N PRO A 103 -13.30 -5.48 -23.01
CA PRO A 103 -14.13 -6.31 -22.14
C PRO A 103 -13.69 -7.77 -22.03
N GLU A 104 -12.82 -8.25 -22.94
CA GLU A 104 -12.26 -9.59 -22.95
C GLU A 104 -11.02 -9.74 -22.04
N VAL A 105 -10.41 -8.63 -21.61
CA VAL A 105 -9.24 -8.61 -20.74
C VAL A 105 -9.66 -8.29 -19.32
N HIS A 106 -9.14 -9.01 -18.33
CA HIS A 106 -9.38 -8.75 -16.92
C HIS A 106 -8.39 -7.73 -16.37
N PHE A 107 -8.90 -6.80 -15.58
CA PHE A 107 -8.11 -5.77 -14.91
C PHE A 107 -8.27 -5.87 -13.39
N VAL A 108 -7.15 -5.77 -12.68
CA VAL A 108 -7.12 -5.69 -11.22
C VAL A 108 -6.40 -4.40 -10.83
N SER A 109 -7.12 -3.48 -10.19
CA SER A 109 -6.52 -2.29 -9.60
C SER A 109 -6.26 -2.55 -8.12
N CYS A 110 -5.00 -2.69 -7.77
CA CYS A 110 -4.60 -2.83 -6.37
C CYS A 110 -4.74 -1.47 -5.67
N THR A 111 -5.22 -1.53 -4.41
CA THR A 111 -5.58 -0.37 -3.59
C THR A 111 -6.74 0.48 -4.11
N GLY A 112 -7.38 0.10 -5.21
CA GLY A 112 -8.58 0.74 -5.74
C GLY A 112 -9.87 0.28 -5.04
N VAL A 113 -10.99 0.98 -5.32
CA VAL A 113 -12.29 0.74 -4.67
C VAL A 113 -13.49 0.77 -5.63
N LYS A 114 -13.29 1.10 -6.92
CA LYS A 114 -14.38 1.37 -7.86
C LYS A 114 -15.07 0.13 -8.39
N ALA A 115 -14.47 -1.06 -8.26
CA ALA A 115 -15.11 -2.30 -8.71
C ALA A 115 -16.48 -2.53 -8.07
N HIS A 116 -16.67 -2.06 -6.82
CA HIS A 116 -17.96 -2.16 -6.11
C HIS A 116 -19.10 -1.37 -6.75
N THR A 117 -18.79 -0.29 -7.45
CA THR A 117 -19.79 0.65 -7.98
C THR A 117 -19.93 0.59 -9.49
N GLU A 118 -18.88 0.18 -10.20
CA GLU A 118 -18.87 0.17 -11.67
C GLU A 118 -19.56 -1.06 -12.28
N GLY A 119 -19.60 -2.20 -11.57
CA GLY A 119 -20.36 -3.38 -11.97
C GLY A 119 -19.84 -4.08 -13.22
N LEU A 120 -18.57 -3.87 -13.59
CA LEU A 120 -17.94 -4.56 -14.72
C LEU A 120 -17.50 -5.95 -14.30
N SER A 121 -17.74 -6.96 -15.15
CA SER A 121 -17.33 -8.34 -14.87
C SER A 121 -15.82 -8.58 -15.01
N ASN A 122 -15.12 -7.69 -15.72
CA ASN A 122 -13.69 -7.77 -16.00
C ASN A 122 -12.85 -6.74 -15.23
N PHE A 123 -13.43 -6.01 -14.25
CA PHE A 123 -12.71 -5.05 -13.42
C PHE A 123 -12.83 -5.41 -11.95
N HIS A 124 -11.70 -5.55 -11.28
CA HIS A 124 -11.60 -6.03 -9.90
C HIS A 124 -10.71 -5.12 -9.06
N ASN A 125 -10.88 -5.14 -7.75
CA ASN A 125 -9.99 -4.50 -6.80
C ASN A 125 -9.36 -5.53 -5.86
N ALA A 126 -8.11 -5.31 -5.50
CA ALA A 126 -7.43 -5.99 -4.42
C ALA A 126 -6.93 -4.93 -3.43
N PHE A 127 -7.50 -4.94 -2.22
CA PHE A 127 -7.17 -3.98 -1.17
C PHE A 127 -7.09 -4.69 0.17
N ALA A 128 -5.92 -4.69 0.79
CA ALA A 128 -5.76 -5.23 2.13
C ALA A 128 -6.39 -4.31 3.18
N SER A 129 -6.83 -4.87 4.32
CA SER A 129 -7.28 -4.10 5.49
C SER A 129 -6.10 -3.44 6.21
N ILE A 130 -5.33 -2.60 5.50
CA ILE A 130 -4.07 -2.01 5.98
C ILE A 130 -4.25 -1.17 7.24
N TYR A 131 -5.44 -0.61 7.47
CA TYR A 131 -5.78 0.13 8.69
C TYR A 131 -5.60 -0.73 9.96
N GLU A 132 -5.75 -2.04 9.89
CA GLU A 132 -5.50 -2.95 11.02
C GLU A 132 -4.00 -2.99 11.36
N GLY A 133 -3.14 -3.11 10.33
CA GLY A 133 -1.70 -3.02 10.50
C GLY A 133 -1.26 -1.63 11.00
N ARG A 134 -1.91 -0.56 10.54
CA ARG A 134 -1.68 0.81 11.04
C ARG A 134 -2.07 0.95 12.51
N TYR A 135 -3.16 0.31 12.95
CA TYR A 135 -3.54 0.28 14.36
C TYR A 135 -2.46 -0.40 15.22
N LEU A 136 -1.96 -1.57 14.79
CA LEU A 136 -0.89 -2.27 15.49
C LEU A 136 0.40 -1.45 15.55
N ALA A 137 0.78 -0.80 14.45
CA ALA A 137 1.92 0.13 14.44
C ALA A 137 1.70 1.29 15.41
N GLY A 138 0.46 1.80 15.51
CA GLY A 138 0.07 2.81 16.48
C GLY A 138 0.23 2.33 17.92
N VAL A 139 -0.18 1.10 18.24
CA VAL A 139 0.04 0.52 19.58
C VAL A 139 1.54 0.49 19.90
N ALA A 140 2.39 0.05 18.97
CA ALA A 140 3.85 0.06 19.17
C ALA A 140 4.40 1.47 19.41
N ALA A 141 3.92 2.47 18.64
CA ALA A 141 4.29 3.87 18.83
C ALA A 141 3.85 4.40 20.22
N GLY A 142 2.62 4.09 20.66
CA GLY A 142 2.13 4.47 21.98
C GLY A 142 2.92 3.83 23.12
N LEU A 143 3.34 2.57 22.98
CA LEU A 143 4.22 1.91 23.94
C LEU A 143 5.60 2.59 23.97
N LYS A 144 6.14 3.00 22.83
CA LYS A 144 7.40 3.75 22.77
C LYS A 144 7.29 5.10 23.46
N LEU A 145 6.17 5.82 23.28
CA LEU A 145 5.91 7.07 24.00
C LEU A 145 5.84 6.87 25.51
N ASN A 146 5.20 5.79 25.99
CA ASN A 146 5.17 5.46 27.41
C ASN A 146 6.57 5.17 27.95
N GLU A 147 7.38 4.42 27.23
CA GLU A 147 8.79 4.18 27.58
C GLU A 147 9.57 5.51 27.72
N MET A 148 9.39 6.45 26.79
CA MET A 148 10.03 7.76 26.85
C MET A 148 9.55 8.59 28.04
N ILE A 149 8.27 8.50 28.39
CA ILE A 149 7.71 9.16 29.59
C ILE A 149 8.28 8.53 30.87
N GLU A 150 8.32 7.20 30.95
CA GLU A 150 8.85 6.48 32.12
C GLU A 150 10.34 6.75 32.35
N ASN A 151 11.11 6.92 31.26
CA ASN A 151 12.53 7.27 31.32
C ASN A 151 12.78 8.74 31.68
N GLY A 152 11.74 9.58 31.60
CA GLY A 152 11.86 11.04 31.79
C GLY A 152 12.43 11.80 30.58
N ASP A 153 12.42 11.16 29.41
CA ASP A 153 12.86 11.79 28.14
C ASP A 153 11.85 12.84 27.68
N ILE A 154 10.56 12.60 27.95
CA ILE A 154 9.45 13.51 27.67
C ILE A 154 8.44 13.48 28.83
N THR A 155 7.58 14.50 28.92
CA THR A 155 6.40 14.47 29.77
C THR A 155 5.18 13.89 29.05
N ALA A 156 4.12 13.57 29.78
CA ALA A 156 2.87 13.09 29.19
C ALA A 156 2.22 14.15 28.26
N GLU A 157 2.38 15.43 28.57
CA GLU A 157 1.90 16.56 27.77
C GLU A 157 2.69 16.74 26.46
N GLU A 158 3.94 16.28 26.43
CA GLU A 158 4.83 16.33 25.27
C GLU A 158 4.66 15.09 24.35
N ALA A 159 3.82 14.12 24.71
CA ALA A 159 3.56 12.93 23.91
C ALA A 159 2.78 13.30 22.62
N LYS A 160 3.50 13.89 21.66
CA LYS A 160 2.97 14.33 20.36
C LYS A 160 3.65 13.57 19.22
N MET A 161 2.84 12.87 18.42
CA MET A 161 3.31 12.20 17.21
C MET A 161 3.15 13.08 15.98
N GLY A 162 4.00 12.89 15.00
CA GLY A 162 3.85 13.43 13.66
C GLY A 162 3.52 12.33 12.65
N TYR A 163 2.75 12.66 11.62
CA TYR A 163 2.44 11.74 10.54
C TYR A 163 2.63 12.40 9.17
N VAL A 164 3.51 11.84 8.34
CA VAL A 164 3.77 12.32 6.98
C VAL A 164 2.88 11.55 6.02
N GLY A 165 1.78 12.17 5.58
CA GLY A 165 0.86 11.62 4.58
C GLY A 165 1.27 12.00 3.16
N ALA A 166 0.85 11.19 2.17
CA ALA A 166 1.00 11.52 0.75
C ALA A 166 -0.12 12.47 0.30
N PHE A 167 -1.35 11.99 0.25
CA PHE A 167 -2.52 12.74 -0.17
C PHE A 167 -3.64 12.66 0.89
N PRO A 168 -4.56 13.64 0.95
CA PRO A 168 -5.68 13.62 1.89
C PRO A 168 -6.83 12.70 1.42
N TYR A 169 -6.52 11.54 0.84
CA TYR A 169 -7.49 10.55 0.42
C TYR A 169 -8.07 9.77 1.61
N ALA A 170 -9.23 9.14 1.41
CA ALA A 170 -9.92 8.39 2.45
C ALA A 170 -9.05 7.24 3.00
N GLU A 171 -8.31 6.56 2.13
CA GLU A 171 -7.36 5.50 2.49
C GLU A 171 -6.28 6.01 3.45
N VAL A 172 -5.59 7.11 3.10
CA VAL A 172 -4.54 7.73 3.93
C VAL A 172 -5.11 8.21 5.26
N LYS A 173 -6.33 8.79 5.23
CA LYS A 173 -7.03 9.23 6.45
C LYS A 173 -7.37 8.05 7.35
N SER A 174 -7.84 6.94 6.80
CA SER A 174 -8.10 5.72 7.57
C SER A 174 -6.83 5.21 8.24
N GLY A 175 -5.70 5.25 7.52
CA GLY A 175 -4.40 4.81 8.00
C GLY A 175 -3.91 5.60 9.21
N TYR A 176 -3.78 6.93 9.09
CA TYR A 176 -3.30 7.72 10.23
C TYR A 176 -4.31 7.78 11.39
N THR A 177 -5.63 7.70 11.10
CA THR A 177 -6.64 7.62 12.15
C THR A 177 -6.49 6.34 12.97
N SER A 178 -6.34 5.20 12.30
CA SER A 178 -6.09 3.91 12.95
C SER A 178 -4.79 3.90 13.74
N PHE A 179 -3.71 4.45 13.18
CA PHE A 179 -2.43 4.62 13.86
C PHE A 179 -2.60 5.44 15.15
N PHE A 180 -3.27 6.58 15.08
CA PHE A 180 -3.55 7.41 16.25
C PHE A 180 -4.39 6.68 17.31
N LEU A 181 -5.45 5.98 16.88
CA LEU A 181 -6.31 5.23 17.81
C LEU A 181 -5.54 4.09 18.48
N GLY A 182 -4.64 3.41 17.73
CA GLY A 182 -3.74 2.40 18.30
C GLY A 182 -2.82 2.97 19.37
N ALA A 183 -2.15 4.09 19.08
CA ALA A 183 -1.28 4.77 20.06
C ALA A 183 -2.05 5.24 21.30
N ARG A 184 -3.22 5.84 21.08
CA ARG A 184 -4.07 6.35 22.16
C ARG A 184 -4.63 5.24 23.06
N SER A 185 -4.77 4.02 22.54
CA SER A 185 -5.27 2.89 23.34
C SER A 185 -4.32 2.51 24.49
N VAL A 186 -3.03 2.80 24.37
CA VAL A 186 -1.99 2.49 25.37
C VAL A 186 -1.35 3.74 25.96
N CYS A 187 -1.32 4.87 25.24
CA CYS A 187 -0.84 6.17 25.70
C CYS A 187 -1.96 7.23 25.59
N PRO A 188 -2.85 7.35 26.60
CA PRO A 188 -4.06 8.20 26.52
C PRO A 188 -3.78 9.70 26.31
N SER A 189 -2.61 10.19 26.72
CA SER A 189 -2.21 11.60 26.58
C SER A 189 -1.76 11.96 25.16
N VAL A 190 -1.51 10.96 24.30
CA VAL A 190 -0.97 11.19 22.97
C VAL A 190 -1.82 12.14 22.13
N THR A 191 -1.14 13.05 21.43
CA THR A 191 -1.69 13.88 20.36
C THR A 191 -0.99 13.60 19.05
N MET A 192 -1.55 14.05 17.94
CA MET A 192 -0.94 13.82 16.63
C MET A 192 -1.14 15.01 15.69
N GLU A 193 -0.08 15.36 14.98
CA GLU A 193 -0.11 16.32 13.88
C GLU A 193 0.14 15.59 12.56
N VAL A 194 -0.64 15.92 11.52
CA VAL A 194 -0.55 15.31 10.19
C VAL A 194 -0.20 16.38 9.16
N THR A 195 0.73 16.08 8.27
CA THR A 195 1.05 16.91 7.11
C THR A 195 1.05 16.05 5.84
N PHE A 196 0.88 16.68 4.67
CA PHE A 196 0.83 15.99 3.38
C PHE A 196 1.89 16.56 2.44
N THR A 197 2.55 15.66 1.69
CA THR A 197 3.55 16.01 0.67
C THR A 197 2.93 16.27 -0.70
N SER A 198 1.71 15.78 -0.94
CA SER A 198 1.05 15.72 -2.25
C SER A 198 1.84 14.88 -3.28
N SER A 199 2.60 13.91 -2.79
CA SER A 199 3.30 12.89 -3.56
C SER A 199 3.28 11.57 -2.81
N TRP A 200 3.26 10.44 -3.53
CA TRP A 200 3.46 9.13 -2.93
C TRP A 200 4.92 8.90 -2.56
N TYR A 201 5.84 9.36 -3.41
CA TYR A 201 7.27 9.19 -3.23
C TYR A 201 8.00 10.48 -3.58
N ASP A 202 8.53 11.19 -2.61
CA ASP A 202 9.44 12.34 -2.77
C ASP A 202 10.30 12.50 -1.53
N GLU A 203 11.54 12.04 -1.60
CA GLU A 203 12.46 12.02 -0.47
C GLU A 203 12.70 13.43 0.12
N ALA A 204 12.77 14.45 -0.73
CA ALA A 204 13.03 15.82 -0.29
C ALA A 204 11.81 16.39 0.45
N LEU A 205 10.60 16.24 -0.11
CA LEU A 205 9.37 16.72 0.50
C LEU A 205 9.04 15.96 1.80
N GLU A 206 9.26 14.65 1.83
CA GLU A 206 9.04 13.83 3.03
C GLU A 206 10.01 14.19 4.15
N LYS A 207 11.29 14.42 3.83
CA LYS A 207 12.30 14.91 4.77
C LYS A 207 11.95 16.31 5.32
N GLU A 208 11.51 17.23 4.46
CA GLU A 208 11.05 18.55 4.88
C GLU A 208 9.84 18.47 5.79
N ALA A 209 8.85 17.64 5.44
CA ALA A 209 7.65 17.42 6.22
C ALA A 209 7.96 16.85 7.61
N ALA A 210 8.83 15.84 7.70
CA ALA A 210 9.27 15.26 8.97
C ALA A 210 10.00 16.30 9.84
N ASN A 211 10.96 17.05 9.27
CA ASN A 211 11.67 18.12 9.99
C ASN A 211 10.70 19.18 10.52
N LYS A 212 9.68 19.55 9.74
CA LYS A 212 8.65 20.50 10.20
C LYS A 212 7.87 19.96 11.40
N LEU A 213 7.46 18.68 11.35
CA LEU A 213 6.75 18.03 12.46
C LEU A 213 7.63 17.96 13.72
N ILE A 214 8.90 17.60 13.58
CA ILE A 214 9.88 17.59 14.68
C ILE A 214 10.04 18.99 15.27
N ASN A 215 10.20 20.02 14.44
CA ASN A 215 10.30 21.42 14.87
C ASN A 215 9.00 21.91 15.57
N ASN A 216 7.85 21.33 15.25
CA ASN A 216 6.57 21.59 15.91
C ASN A 216 6.39 20.80 17.23
N GLY A 217 7.44 20.09 17.69
CA GLY A 217 7.44 19.35 18.94
C GLY A 217 6.91 17.93 18.83
N CYS A 218 6.87 17.34 17.64
CA CYS A 218 6.60 15.91 17.52
C CYS A 218 7.82 15.11 17.95
N VAL A 219 7.64 14.17 18.87
CA VAL A 219 8.70 13.36 19.49
C VAL A 219 8.76 11.94 18.93
N LEU A 220 7.87 11.60 18.01
CA LEU A 220 7.81 10.36 17.26
C LEU A 220 7.18 10.65 15.90
N ILE A 221 7.75 10.14 14.81
CA ILE A 221 7.24 10.33 13.46
C ILE A 221 6.85 9.00 12.84
N SER A 222 5.74 8.99 12.13
CA SER A 222 5.32 7.90 11.23
C SER A 222 4.98 8.48 9.87
N GLN A 223 4.91 7.61 8.86
CA GLN A 223 4.62 8.05 7.50
C GLN A 223 3.66 7.10 6.77
N HIS A 224 3.02 7.65 5.75
CA HIS A 224 2.28 6.93 4.71
C HIS A 224 2.96 7.07 3.33
N ALA A 225 3.69 8.16 3.13
CA ALA A 225 4.52 8.36 1.95
C ALA A 225 5.68 7.34 1.91
N ASP A 226 6.22 7.03 0.73
CA ASP A 226 6.91 5.77 0.46
C ASP A 226 8.44 5.85 0.48
N SER A 227 9.03 7.07 0.59
CA SER A 227 10.48 7.24 0.54
C SER A 227 11.16 7.11 1.91
N MET A 228 12.49 7.12 1.89
CA MET A 228 13.33 7.15 3.10
C MET A 228 13.56 8.58 3.64
N GLY A 229 12.88 9.59 3.11
CA GLY A 229 13.07 10.98 3.50
C GLY A 229 12.74 11.24 4.97
N ALA A 230 11.57 10.81 5.45
CA ALA A 230 11.17 10.98 6.84
C ALA A 230 12.01 10.13 7.81
N PRO A 231 12.28 8.83 7.58
CA PRO A 231 13.21 8.06 8.41
C PRO A 231 14.60 8.69 8.54
N THR A 232 15.16 9.20 7.44
CA THR A 232 16.48 9.88 7.44
C THR A 232 16.46 11.17 8.28
N ALA A 233 15.35 11.93 8.23
CA ALA A 233 15.19 13.11 9.08
C ALA A 233 15.13 12.72 10.55
N CYS A 234 14.39 11.69 10.89
CA CYS A 234 14.25 11.17 12.25
C CYS A 234 15.58 10.67 12.81
N GLU A 235 16.33 9.88 12.04
CA GLU A 235 17.66 9.41 12.43
C GLU A 235 18.60 10.58 12.71
N THR A 236 18.60 11.59 11.84
CA THR A 236 19.44 12.80 12.00
C THR A 236 19.08 13.58 13.26
N ALA A 237 17.79 13.66 13.61
CA ALA A 237 17.27 14.39 14.76
C ALA A 237 17.30 13.57 16.07
N GLY A 238 17.55 12.26 16.00
CA GLY A 238 17.46 11.35 17.15
C GLY A 238 16.03 11.14 17.65
N VAL A 239 15.04 11.26 16.75
CA VAL A 239 13.62 11.07 17.03
C VAL A 239 13.18 9.71 16.47
N PRO A 240 12.49 8.85 17.25
CA PRO A 240 11.94 7.59 16.77
C PRO A 240 10.84 7.76 15.72
#